data_10a895d5c37129bf0799d7f3f3b21262
#
_entry.id   10a895d5c37129bf0799d7f3f3b21262
#
_cell.length_a   1.000
_cell.length_b   1.000
_cell.length_c   1.000
_cell.angle_alpha   90.00
_cell.angle_beta   90.00
_cell.angle_gamma   90.00
#
_symmetry.space_group_name_H-M   'P 1'
#
loop_
_entity.id
_entity.type
_entity.pdbx_description
1 polymer ?
#
loop_
_entity_poly.entity_id
_entity_poly.type
_entity_poly.pdbx_seq_one_letter_code
_entity_poly.pdbx_strand_id
1 'polypeptide(L)'
;MSLKSVWRDWRVKVHDILEVGDGNPIGRVVNVFLIVLIIANGLAFAAETVPSLYDRYGPEFEAFNTFSVMVFTVEYVLRLWSSVEIPLLRRMPHWRARLNFAVRPMMIIDLLAVLPWYVYLFVPFDLRALRVLRLFRLFRLLKLLRYSPALLTLKRVIAHEYRALLGALLLMMMLMLFWAAIIYFLERGAQPDKFSSIPAAAWWAIATLTTFGWGRCSAAS
;
A
#
# COMPACT_ATOMS: atom_id res chain seq x y z
N MET A 1 -8.21 26.01 36.60
CA MET A 1 -8.04 24.89 35.63
C MET A 1 -6.57 24.85 35.24
N SER A 2 -5.88 23.73 35.50
CA SER A 2 -4.44 23.64 35.19
C SER A 2 -4.23 23.51 33.68
N LEU A 3 -3.24 24.24 33.14
CA LEU A 3 -2.87 24.12 31.71
C LEU A 3 -2.64 22.65 31.29
N LYS A 4 -2.14 21.81 32.21
CA LYS A 4 -1.95 20.37 31.97
C LYS A 4 -3.25 19.59 31.73
N SER A 5 -4.38 19.96 32.36
CA SER A 5 -5.67 19.31 32.15
C SER A 5 -6.24 19.66 30.76
N VAL A 6 -6.12 20.90 30.32
CA VAL A 6 -6.57 21.37 29.01
C VAL A 6 -5.82 20.64 27.88
N TRP A 7 -4.49 20.54 27.98
CA TRP A 7 -3.68 19.79 26.99
C TRP A 7 -4.00 18.30 26.93
N ARG A 8 -4.34 17.69 28.06
CA ARG A 8 -4.77 16.29 28.11
C ARG A 8 -6.11 16.10 27.41
N ASP A 9 -7.08 16.97 27.68
CA ASP A 9 -8.41 16.88 27.09
C ASP A 9 -8.37 17.06 25.56
N TRP A 10 -7.50 17.94 25.06
CA TRP A 10 -7.23 18.08 23.62
C TRP A 10 -6.61 16.82 23.00
N ARG A 11 -5.64 16.18 23.68
CA ARG A 11 -5.04 14.92 23.20
C ARG A 11 -6.06 13.80 23.09
N VAL A 12 -6.92 13.66 24.08
CA VAL A 12 -8.00 12.66 24.07
C VAL A 12 -8.95 12.94 22.90
N LYS A 13 -9.41 14.17 22.73
CA LYS A 13 -10.27 14.54 21.59
C LYS A 13 -9.63 14.27 20.24
N VAL A 14 -8.36 14.62 20.05
CA VAL A 14 -7.63 14.34 18.80
C VAL A 14 -7.47 12.84 18.57
N HIS A 15 -7.23 12.08 19.64
CA HIS A 15 -7.16 10.62 19.56
C HIS A 15 -8.49 10.04 19.09
N ASP A 16 -9.60 10.42 19.72
CA ASP A 16 -10.96 9.94 19.39
C ASP A 16 -11.40 10.34 17.96
N ILE A 17 -10.95 11.49 17.45
CA ILE A 17 -11.23 11.94 16.08
C ILE A 17 -10.43 11.10 15.05
N LEU A 18 -9.18 10.76 15.37
CA LEU A 18 -8.28 10.06 14.45
C LEU A 18 -8.39 8.53 14.55
N GLU A 19 -9.03 7.99 15.60
CA GLU A 19 -9.24 6.57 15.75
C GLU A 19 -10.42 6.08 14.89
N VAL A 20 -10.19 5.02 14.14
CA VAL A 20 -11.21 4.46 13.22
C VAL A 20 -12.15 3.58 14.04
N GLY A 21 -13.42 3.98 14.21
CA GLY A 21 -14.43 3.14 14.85
C GLY A 21 -15.21 3.78 16.00
N ASP A 22 -14.79 4.91 16.53
CA ASP A 22 -15.41 5.55 17.70
C ASP A 22 -16.63 6.38 17.31
N GLY A 23 -17.65 5.98 16.74
CA GLY A 23 -18.96 6.60 16.62
C GLY A 23 -19.05 8.15 16.50
N ASN A 24 -17.92 8.85 16.59
CA ASN A 24 -17.82 10.30 16.54
C ASN A 24 -18.06 10.79 15.10
N PRO A 25 -19.08 11.65 14.85
CA PRO A 25 -19.37 12.13 13.51
C PRO A 25 -18.21 12.92 12.89
N ILE A 26 -17.45 13.68 13.67
CA ILE A 26 -16.29 14.44 13.19
C ILE A 26 -15.19 13.48 12.74
N GLY A 27 -14.89 12.44 13.53
CA GLY A 27 -13.91 11.42 13.16
C GLY A 27 -14.29 10.69 11.88
N ARG A 28 -15.58 10.42 11.66
CA ARG A 28 -16.08 9.82 10.42
C ARG A 28 -15.82 10.71 9.20
N VAL A 29 -16.08 12.02 9.31
CA VAL A 29 -15.82 12.98 8.22
C VAL A 29 -14.33 13.04 7.90
N VAL A 30 -13.47 13.13 8.91
CA VAL A 30 -12.01 13.13 8.74
C VAL A 30 -11.53 11.83 8.08
N ASN A 31 -12.02 10.67 8.52
CA ASN A 31 -11.66 9.38 7.94
C ASN A 31 -12.11 9.26 6.48
N VAL A 32 -13.33 9.69 6.15
CA VAL A 32 -13.82 9.72 4.76
C VAL A 32 -12.98 10.66 3.91
N PHE A 33 -12.67 11.85 4.40
CA PHE A 33 -11.78 12.79 3.70
C PHE A 33 -10.41 12.18 3.41
N LEU A 34 -9.79 11.51 4.39
CA LEU A 34 -8.49 10.85 4.21
C LEU A 34 -8.57 9.69 3.22
N ILE A 35 -9.63 8.89 3.23
CA ILE A 35 -9.87 7.82 2.24
C ILE A 35 -9.96 8.42 0.84
N VAL A 36 -10.78 9.44 0.65
CA VAL A 36 -10.94 10.11 -0.66
C VAL A 36 -9.61 10.70 -1.13
N LEU A 37 -8.86 11.34 -0.23
CA LEU A 37 -7.54 11.89 -0.54
C LEU A 37 -6.54 10.81 -0.97
N ILE A 38 -6.53 9.64 -0.31
CA ILE A 38 -5.66 8.51 -0.66
C ILE A 38 -6.02 7.98 -2.06
N ILE A 39 -7.32 7.77 -2.33
CA ILE A 39 -7.80 7.29 -3.63
C ILE A 39 -7.46 8.31 -4.73
N ALA A 40 -7.72 9.60 -4.49
CA ALA A 40 -7.40 10.67 -5.42
C ALA A 40 -5.90 10.74 -5.74
N ASN A 41 -5.02 10.51 -4.74
CA ASN A 41 -3.56 10.39 -4.97
C ASN A 41 -3.20 9.21 -5.87
N GLY A 42 -3.85 8.06 -5.70
CA GLY A 42 -3.65 6.91 -6.58
C GLY A 42 -4.06 7.18 -8.02
N LEU A 43 -5.22 7.84 -8.21
CA LEU A 43 -5.71 8.24 -9.53
C LEU A 43 -4.82 9.32 -10.16
N ALA A 44 -4.40 10.33 -9.39
CA ALA A 44 -3.47 11.36 -9.86
C ALA A 44 -2.14 10.74 -10.30
N PHE A 45 -1.59 9.80 -9.51
CA PHE A 45 -0.37 9.09 -9.89
C PHE A 45 -0.54 8.30 -11.19
N ALA A 46 -1.68 7.63 -11.40
CA ALA A 46 -1.98 6.93 -12.65
C ALA A 46 -2.11 7.93 -13.82
N ALA A 47 -2.75 9.08 -13.60
CA ALA A 47 -2.89 10.14 -14.60
C ALA A 47 -1.55 10.80 -14.98
N GLU A 48 -0.63 10.97 -14.02
CA GLU A 48 0.75 11.46 -14.25
C GLU A 48 1.54 10.57 -15.24
N THR A 49 1.18 9.29 -15.38
CA THR A 49 1.85 8.38 -16.33
C THR A 49 1.44 8.60 -17.78
N VAL A 50 0.37 9.36 -18.04
CA VAL A 50 -0.12 9.68 -19.38
C VAL A 50 0.57 10.97 -19.86
N PRO A 51 1.46 10.94 -20.90
CA PRO A 51 2.26 12.10 -21.29
C PRO A 51 1.41 13.34 -21.63
N SER A 52 0.31 13.17 -22.34
CA SER A 52 -0.57 14.27 -22.74
C SER A 52 -1.25 14.98 -21.54
N LEU A 53 -1.51 14.27 -20.46
CA LEU A 53 -2.06 14.85 -19.24
C LEU A 53 -0.97 15.53 -18.40
N TYR A 54 0.21 14.93 -18.33
CA TYR A 54 1.33 15.49 -17.59
C TYR A 54 1.82 16.80 -18.20
N ASP A 55 1.92 16.87 -19.53
CA ASP A 55 2.34 18.09 -20.26
C ASP A 55 1.37 19.25 -20.04
N ARG A 56 0.09 18.96 -19.82
CA ARG A 56 -0.96 19.98 -19.65
C ARG A 56 -1.18 20.36 -18.17
N TYR A 57 -1.12 19.41 -17.24
CA TYR A 57 -1.52 19.58 -15.84
C TYR A 57 -0.40 19.23 -14.85
N GLY A 58 0.87 19.21 -15.29
CA GLY A 58 2.02 18.86 -14.46
C GLY A 58 2.12 19.66 -13.16
N PRO A 59 2.03 21.02 -13.22
CA PRO A 59 2.09 21.86 -12.02
C PRO A 59 0.95 21.58 -11.03
N GLU A 60 -0.26 21.29 -11.52
CA GLU A 60 -1.42 20.97 -10.69
C GLU A 60 -1.24 19.63 -9.96
N PHE A 61 -0.67 18.62 -10.66
CA PHE A 61 -0.35 17.34 -10.02
C PHE A 61 0.71 17.50 -8.92
N GLU A 62 1.73 18.32 -9.14
CA GLU A 62 2.75 18.58 -8.13
C GLU A 62 2.19 19.36 -6.93
N ALA A 63 1.34 20.36 -7.16
CA ALA A 63 0.67 21.10 -6.11
C ALA A 63 -0.26 20.18 -5.28
N PHE A 64 -1.05 19.33 -5.95
CA PHE A 64 -1.91 18.34 -5.29
C PHE A 64 -1.10 17.32 -4.48
N ASN A 65 0.02 16.84 -5.02
CA ASN A 65 0.92 15.93 -4.33
C ASN A 65 1.49 16.59 -3.06
N THR A 66 1.97 17.82 -3.14
CA THR A 66 2.51 18.57 -2.00
C THR A 66 1.44 18.82 -0.94
N PHE A 67 0.25 19.24 -1.33
CA PHE A 67 -0.90 19.39 -0.43
C PHE A 67 -1.19 18.09 0.31
N SER A 68 -1.26 16.97 -0.41
CA SER A 68 -1.55 15.66 0.18
C SER A 68 -0.48 15.23 1.17
N VAL A 69 0.80 15.45 0.86
CA VAL A 69 1.90 15.17 1.80
C VAL A 69 1.77 15.99 3.07
N MET A 70 1.44 17.29 2.96
CA MET A 70 1.24 18.15 4.13
C MET A 70 0.10 17.61 5.02
N VAL A 71 -1.04 17.24 4.43
CA VAL A 71 -2.16 16.65 5.17
C VAL A 71 -1.75 15.35 5.87
N PHE A 72 -1.08 14.44 5.17
CA PHE A 72 -0.63 13.17 5.77
C PHE A 72 0.46 13.37 6.82
N THR A 73 1.29 14.38 6.68
CA THR A 73 2.29 14.74 7.70
C THR A 73 1.62 15.25 8.97
N VAL A 74 0.66 16.15 8.84
CA VAL A 74 -0.12 16.66 9.98
C VAL A 74 -0.85 15.51 10.66
N GLU A 75 -1.51 14.63 9.91
CA GLU A 75 -2.17 13.43 10.43
C GLU A 75 -1.20 12.54 11.22
N TYR A 76 -0.01 12.25 10.66
CA TYR A 76 1.03 11.44 11.30
C TYR A 76 1.50 12.06 12.62
N VAL A 77 1.80 13.36 12.60
CA VAL A 77 2.25 14.10 13.79
C VAL A 77 1.19 14.12 14.87
N LEU A 78 -0.08 14.38 14.52
CA LEU A 78 -1.20 14.38 15.47
C LEU A 78 -1.41 13.02 16.09
N ARG A 79 -1.30 11.92 15.33
CA ARG A 79 -1.35 10.55 15.86
C ARG A 79 -0.21 10.25 16.81
N LEU A 80 1.01 10.64 16.44
CA LEU A 80 2.18 10.43 17.30
C LEU A 80 2.06 11.25 18.58
N TRP A 81 1.51 12.47 18.49
CA TRP A 81 1.31 13.33 19.65
C TRP A 81 0.22 12.81 20.60
N SER A 82 -0.89 12.26 20.07
CA SER A 82 -2.00 11.72 20.83
C SER A 82 -1.74 10.30 21.38
N SER A 83 -0.74 9.57 20.88
CA SER A 83 -0.45 8.17 21.22
C SER A 83 -0.19 7.91 22.71
N VAL A 84 0.18 8.92 23.46
CA VAL A 84 0.47 8.83 24.93
C VAL A 84 -0.79 8.54 25.75
N GLU A 85 -1.98 8.82 25.22
CA GLU A 85 -3.25 8.60 25.92
C GLU A 85 -3.75 7.16 25.78
N ILE A 86 -3.11 6.32 24.94
CA ILE A 86 -3.45 4.90 24.79
C ILE A 86 -3.22 4.18 26.14
N PRO A 87 -4.22 3.46 26.69
CA PRO A 87 -4.14 2.86 28.03
C PRO A 87 -2.92 1.98 28.27
N LEU A 88 -2.49 1.22 27.25
CA LEU A 88 -1.29 0.37 27.30
C LEU A 88 0.02 1.15 27.35
N LEU A 89 0.07 2.35 26.75
CA LEU A 89 1.29 3.17 26.67
C LEU A 89 1.38 4.20 27.80
N ARG A 90 0.28 4.46 28.50
CA ARG A 90 0.19 5.45 29.58
C ARG A 90 1.09 5.13 30.79
N ARG A 91 1.49 3.86 30.96
CA ARG A 91 2.40 3.40 32.03
C ARG A 91 3.88 3.65 31.73
N MET A 92 4.22 4.04 30.48
CA MET A 92 5.60 4.25 30.04
C MET A 92 5.95 5.75 30.00
N PRO A 93 7.23 6.13 30.11
CA PRO A 93 7.63 7.51 29.89
C PRO A 93 7.26 7.96 28.45
N HIS A 94 6.83 9.21 28.31
CA HIS A 94 6.24 9.74 27.08
C HIS A 94 7.08 9.51 25.80
N TRP A 95 8.40 9.56 25.89
CA TRP A 95 9.28 9.33 24.75
C TRP A 95 9.31 7.86 24.30
N ARG A 96 9.32 6.89 25.26
CA ARG A 96 9.25 5.47 24.96
C ARG A 96 7.89 5.07 24.41
N ALA A 97 6.82 5.67 24.91
CA ALA A 97 5.47 5.47 24.42
C ALA A 97 5.34 5.87 22.96
N ARG A 98 5.88 7.04 22.59
CA ARG A 98 5.90 7.53 21.20
C ARG A 98 6.75 6.66 20.28
N LEU A 99 7.95 6.26 20.73
CA LEU A 99 8.82 5.41 19.94
C LEU A 99 8.18 4.03 19.70
N ASN A 100 7.63 3.42 20.76
CA ASN A 100 6.92 2.13 20.64
C ASN A 100 5.68 2.23 19.75
N PHE A 101 4.98 3.35 19.75
CA PHE A 101 3.86 3.60 18.86
C PHE A 101 4.33 3.81 17.40
N ALA A 102 5.42 4.56 17.18
CA ALA A 102 5.98 4.81 15.85
C ALA A 102 6.45 3.53 15.14
N VAL A 103 6.91 2.52 15.88
CA VAL A 103 7.35 1.21 15.34
C VAL A 103 6.17 0.28 15.03
N ARG A 104 4.93 0.62 15.38
CA ARG A 104 3.77 -0.20 14.99
C ARG A 104 3.59 -0.23 13.47
N PRO A 105 3.20 -1.39 12.89
CA PRO A 105 3.15 -1.54 11.43
C PRO A 105 2.28 -0.48 10.74
N MET A 106 1.17 -0.06 11.35
CA MET A 106 0.31 0.98 10.79
C MET A 106 0.97 2.37 10.78
N MET A 107 1.81 2.68 11.78
CA MET A 107 2.55 3.93 11.83
C MET A 107 3.75 3.94 10.88
N ILE A 108 4.36 2.77 10.66
CA ILE A 108 5.41 2.59 9.64
C ILE A 108 4.83 2.84 8.25
N ILE A 109 3.63 2.33 7.96
CA ILE A 109 2.94 2.60 6.68
C ILE A 109 2.68 4.10 6.52
N ASP A 110 2.21 4.78 7.57
CA ASP A 110 1.98 6.23 7.54
C ASP A 110 3.28 7.00 7.30
N LEU A 111 4.39 6.59 7.92
CA LEU A 111 5.71 7.16 7.70
C LEU A 111 6.20 6.94 6.27
N LEU A 112 6.12 5.71 5.76
CA LEU A 112 6.51 5.37 4.39
C LEU A 112 5.71 6.14 3.33
N ALA A 113 4.48 6.54 3.64
CA ALA A 113 3.66 7.33 2.74
C ALA A 113 4.17 8.77 2.54
N VAL A 114 4.84 9.35 3.54
CA VAL A 114 5.34 10.74 3.51
C VAL A 114 6.86 10.81 3.30
N LEU A 115 7.59 9.79 3.75
CA LEU A 115 9.06 9.72 3.72
C LEU A 115 9.68 10.05 2.35
N PRO A 116 9.19 9.52 1.22
CA PRO A 116 9.82 9.75 -0.09
C PRO A 116 9.90 11.22 -0.47
N TRP A 117 8.89 12.02 -0.09
CA TRP A 117 8.86 13.44 -0.37
C TRP A 117 9.94 14.21 0.41
N TYR A 118 10.12 13.87 1.71
CA TYR A 118 11.16 14.47 2.53
C TYR A 118 12.56 14.04 2.09
N VAL A 119 12.74 12.77 1.74
CA VAL A 119 14.01 12.25 1.21
C VAL A 119 14.38 12.98 -0.07
N TYR A 120 13.43 13.22 -0.98
CA TYR A 120 13.64 14.02 -2.19
C TYR A 120 14.09 15.46 -1.89
N LEU A 121 13.57 16.06 -0.81
CA LEU A 121 13.88 17.44 -0.45
C LEU A 121 15.30 17.62 0.14
N PHE A 122 15.78 16.61 0.88
CA PHE A 122 17.03 16.73 1.66
C PHE A 122 18.24 16.07 1.01
N VAL A 123 18.05 15.14 0.08
CA VAL A 123 19.15 14.37 -0.52
C VAL A 123 19.18 14.62 -2.03
N PRO A 124 20.33 15.15 -2.56
CA PRO A 124 20.51 15.27 -4.00
C PRO A 124 20.74 13.87 -4.59
N PHE A 125 19.72 13.34 -5.28
CA PHE A 125 19.78 12.03 -5.93
C PHE A 125 20.04 12.17 -7.43
N ASP A 126 20.69 11.14 -7.99
CA ASP A 126 20.76 10.95 -9.43
C ASP A 126 19.36 10.77 -10.03
N LEU A 127 19.20 11.17 -11.32
CA LEU A 127 17.94 11.10 -12.07
C LEU A 127 17.30 9.69 -12.07
N ARG A 128 18.13 8.64 -11.95
CA ARG A 128 17.66 7.24 -11.87
C ARG A 128 17.01 6.94 -10.52
N ALA A 129 17.61 7.37 -9.43
CA ALA A 129 17.07 7.20 -8.08
C ALA A 129 15.76 7.98 -7.88
N LEU A 130 15.64 9.17 -8.49
CA LEU A 130 14.40 9.97 -8.48
C LEU A 130 13.21 9.20 -9.09
N ARG A 131 13.45 8.39 -10.11
CA ARG A 131 12.42 7.58 -10.76
C ARG A 131 11.88 6.50 -9.84
N VAL A 132 12.78 5.84 -9.08
CA VAL A 132 12.41 4.83 -8.07
C VAL A 132 11.67 5.47 -6.89
N LEU A 133 12.11 6.64 -6.44
CA LEU A 133 11.44 7.37 -5.35
C LEU A 133 10.01 7.78 -5.71
N ARG A 134 9.71 8.01 -6.99
CA ARG A 134 8.32 8.24 -7.43
C ARG A 134 7.42 7.02 -7.18
N LEU A 135 7.93 5.80 -7.36
CA LEU A 135 7.17 4.57 -7.11
C LEU A 135 6.81 4.41 -5.62
N PHE A 136 7.65 4.90 -4.71
CA PHE A 136 7.34 4.87 -3.28
C PHE A 136 6.11 5.71 -2.89
N ARG A 137 5.65 6.63 -3.76
CA ARG A 137 4.36 7.32 -3.57
C ARG A 137 3.18 6.34 -3.49
N LEU A 138 3.29 5.14 -4.13
CA LEU A 138 2.27 4.09 -4.04
C LEU A 138 2.06 3.55 -2.62
N PHE A 139 3.06 3.67 -1.74
CA PHE A 139 2.87 3.27 -0.33
C PHE A 139 1.76 4.05 0.39
N ARG A 140 1.37 5.22 -0.16
CA ARG A 140 0.20 5.95 0.35
C ARG A 140 -1.09 5.14 0.24
N LEU A 141 -1.23 4.29 -0.79
CA LEU A 141 -2.39 3.42 -0.95
C LEU A 141 -2.50 2.38 0.18
N LEU A 142 -1.36 1.97 0.75
CA LEU A 142 -1.36 1.07 1.91
C LEU A 142 -2.02 1.68 3.15
N LYS A 143 -2.15 3.01 3.21
CA LYS A 143 -2.92 3.69 4.27
C LYS A 143 -4.39 3.27 4.29
N LEU A 144 -4.95 2.83 3.15
CA LEU A 144 -6.32 2.29 3.08
C LEU A 144 -6.51 1.07 3.99
N LEU A 145 -5.45 0.30 4.27
CA LEU A 145 -5.51 -0.83 5.20
C LEU A 145 -6.00 -0.42 6.60
N ARG A 146 -5.74 0.82 7.00
CA ARG A 146 -6.18 1.35 8.30
C ARG A 146 -7.66 1.71 8.31
N TYR A 147 -8.15 2.30 7.21
CA TYR A 147 -9.47 2.91 7.15
C TYR A 147 -10.57 1.94 6.69
N SER A 148 -10.21 0.85 6.02
CA SER A 148 -11.15 -0.12 5.50
C SER A 148 -11.33 -1.30 6.46
N PRO A 149 -12.50 -1.46 7.09
CA PRO A 149 -12.81 -2.64 7.91
C PRO A 149 -12.70 -3.95 7.11
N ALA A 150 -13.07 -3.91 5.83
CA ALA A 150 -12.96 -5.06 4.93
C ALA A 150 -11.50 -5.51 4.77
N LEU A 151 -10.56 -4.57 4.59
CA LEU A 151 -9.13 -4.89 4.46
C LEU A 151 -8.54 -5.40 5.79
N LEU A 152 -9.00 -4.87 6.93
CA LEU A 152 -8.61 -5.38 8.24
C LEU A 152 -9.12 -6.80 8.48
N THR A 153 -10.35 -7.10 8.03
CA THR A 153 -10.92 -8.46 8.09
C THR A 153 -10.14 -9.39 7.18
N LEU A 154 -9.85 -8.98 5.93
CA LEU A 154 -9.03 -9.75 4.99
C LEU A 154 -7.65 -10.07 5.58
N LYS A 155 -6.97 -9.08 6.19
CA LYS A 155 -5.70 -9.29 6.89
C LYS A 155 -5.82 -10.34 7.99
N ARG A 156 -6.91 -10.32 8.78
CA ARG A 156 -7.18 -11.30 9.83
C ARG A 156 -7.37 -12.71 9.27
N VAL A 157 -8.18 -12.84 8.22
CA VAL A 157 -8.44 -14.12 7.55
C VAL A 157 -7.15 -14.70 6.97
N ILE A 158 -6.37 -13.89 6.24
CA ILE A 158 -5.07 -14.32 5.71
C ILE A 158 -4.13 -14.75 6.83
N ALA A 159 -4.06 -14.01 7.93
CA ALA A 159 -3.21 -14.34 9.07
C ALA A 159 -3.67 -15.60 9.82
N HIS A 160 -4.96 -15.91 9.79
CA HIS A 160 -5.51 -17.13 10.41
C HIS A 160 -5.31 -18.36 9.52
N GLU A 161 -5.57 -18.20 8.22
CA GLU A 161 -5.61 -19.29 7.24
C GLU A 161 -4.31 -19.43 6.42
N TYR A 162 -3.22 -18.72 6.81
CA TYR A 162 -2.00 -18.69 5.99
C TYR A 162 -1.42 -20.08 5.66
N ARG A 163 -1.59 -21.06 6.57
CA ARG A 163 -1.11 -22.42 6.34
C ARG A 163 -1.90 -23.13 5.24
N ALA A 164 -3.23 -22.99 5.24
CA ALA A 164 -4.09 -23.54 4.21
C ALA A 164 -3.84 -22.84 2.85
N LEU A 165 -3.70 -21.51 2.85
CA LEU A 165 -3.38 -20.72 1.67
C LEU A 165 -2.01 -21.08 1.10
N LEU A 166 -1.00 -21.25 1.96
CA LEU A 166 0.33 -21.67 1.53
C LEU A 166 0.31 -23.09 0.96
N GLY A 167 -0.42 -24.03 1.60
CA GLY A 167 -0.61 -25.38 1.10
C GLY A 167 -1.27 -25.39 -0.27
N ALA A 168 -2.35 -24.63 -0.46
CA ALA A 168 -3.03 -24.50 -1.74
C ALA A 168 -2.12 -23.90 -2.83
N LEU A 169 -1.33 -22.86 -2.48
CA LEU A 169 -0.37 -22.26 -3.39
C LEU A 169 0.72 -23.26 -3.81
N LEU A 170 1.28 -23.98 -2.86
CA LEU A 170 2.30 -25.00 -3.15
C LEU A 170 1.75 -26.12 -4.03
N LEU A 171 0.54 -26.61 -3.74
CA LEU A 171 -0.14 -27.61 -4.58
C LEU A 171 -0.37 -27.09 -6.00
N MET A 172 -0.86 -25.86 -6.13
CA MET A 172 -1.07 -25.22 -7.43
C MET A 172 0.25 -25.07 -8.21
N MET A 173 1.33 -24.63 -7.54
CA MET A 173 2.66 -24.54 -8.16
C MET A 173 3.19 -25.90 -8.61
N MET A 174 3.00 -26.94 -7.80
CA MET A 174 3.42 -28.31 -8.13
C MET A 174 2.65 -28.83 -9.34
N LEU A 175 1.34 -28.69 -9.38
CA LEU A 175 0.51 -29.09 -10.51
C LEU A 175 0.87 -28.31 -11.78
N MET A 176 1.10 -27.00 -11.66
CA MET A 176 1.52 -26.15 -12.76
C MET A 176 2.86 -26.62 -13.36
N LEU A 177 3.87 -26.89 -12.53
CA LEU A 177 5.16 -27.40 -12.99
C LEU A 177 5.04 -28.79 -13.62
N PHE A 178 4.20 -29.65 -13.07
CA PHE A 178 3.94 -30.97 -13.62
C PHE A 178 3.34 -30.87 -15.04
N TRP A 179 2.30 -30.07 -15.22
CA TRP A 179 1.71 -29.85 -16.55
C TRP A 179 2.64 -29.11 -17.49
N ALA A 180 3.42 -28.14 -17.03
CA ALA A 180 4.44 -27.46 -17.83
C ALA A 180 5.50 -28.44 -18.36
N ALA A 181 5.94 -29.39 -17.53
CA ALA A 181 6.87 -30.43 -17.95
C ALA A 181 6.25 -31.36 -19.03
N ILE A 182 5.00 -31.80 -18.85
CA ILE A 182 4.30 -32.62 -19.83
C ILE A 182 4.21 -31.91 -21.18
N ILE A 183 3.74 -30.64 -21.17
CA ILE A 183 3.61 -29.85 -22.40
C ILE A 183 4.96 -29.64 -23.07
N TYR A 184 6.01 -29.34 -22.29
CA TYR A 184 7.34 -29.18 -22.82
C TYR A 184 7.80 -30.44 -23.60
N PHE A 185 7.60 -31.65 -23.04
CA PHE A 185 8.01 -32.89 -23.71
C PHE A 185 7.15 -33.21 -24.93
N LEU A 186 5.85 -32.86 -24.92
CA LEU A 186 4.94 -33.16 -26.04
C LEU A 186 5.09 -32.14 -27.18
N GLU A 187 5.19 -30.83 -26.86
CA GLU A 187 5.11 -29.76 -27.85
C GLU A 187 6.50 -29.26 -28.32
N ARG A 188 7.59 -29.60 -27.63
CA ARG A 188 8.93 -29.16 -28.02
C ARG A 188 9.30 -29.53 -29.46
N GLY A 189 8.84 -30.69 -29.93
CA GLY A 189 9.10 -31.14 -31.31
C GLY A 189 8.32 -30.38 -32.38
N ALA A 190 7.10 -29.93 -32.04
CA ALA A 190 6.20 -29.25 -32.96
C ALA A 190 6.40 -27.71 -32.91
N GLN A 191 6.65 -27.14 -31.73
CA GLN A 191 6.77 -25.70 -31.52
C GLN A 191 8.01 -25.34 -30.64
N PRO A 192 9.24 -25.53 -31.15
CA PRO A 192 10.45 -25.31 -30.35
C PRO A 192 10.62 -23.87 -29.87
N ASP A 193 10.16 -22.90 -30.63
CA ASP A 193 10.28 -21.48 -30.30
C ASP A 193 9.41 -21.06 -29.09
N LYS A 194 8.22 -21.67 -28.95
CA LYS A 194 7.29 -21.37 -27.86
C LYS A 194 7.56 -22.17 -26.59
N PHE A 195 7.97 -23.42 -26.76
CA PHE A 195 8.23 -24.38 -25.67
C PHE A 195 9.72 -24.74 -25.60
N SER A 196 10.59 -23.73 -25.64
CA SER A 196 12.05 -23.87 -25.60
C SER A 196 12.58 -24.42 -24.28
N SER A 197 11.84 -24.26 -23.17
CA SER A 197 12.25 -24.70 -21.84
C SER A 197 11.02 -24.92 -20.92
N ILE A 198 11.21 -25.68 -19.83
CA ILE A 198 10.15 -25.88 -18.82
C ILE A 198 9.65 -24.54 -18.23
N PRO A 199 10.50 -23.54 -17.90
CA PRO A 199 10.02 -22.21 -17.49
C PRO A 199 9.16 -21.50 -18.54
N ALA A 200 9.47 -21.65 -19.84
CA ALA A 200 8.63 -21.10 -20.91
C ALA A 200 7.25 -21.78 -20.99
N ALA A 201 7.23 -23.11 -20.85
CA ALA A 201 5.99 -23.87 -20.75
C ALA A 201 5.19 -23.54 -19.47
N ALA A 202 5.85 -23.27 -18.35
CA ALA A 202 5.21 -22.82 -17.11
C ALA A 202 4.55 -21.44 -17.28
N TRP A 203 5.18 -20.53 -18.01
CA TRP A 203 4.54 -19.25 -18.36
C TRP A 203 3.26 -19.44 -19.15
N TRP A 204 3.27 -20.34 -20.13
CA TRP A 204 2.07 -20.68 -20.88
C TRP A 204 0.97 -21.31 -19.99
N ALA A 205 1.36 -22.20 -19.07
CA ALA A 205 0.43 -22.80 -18.11
C ALA A 205 -0.22 -21.75 -17.18
N ILE A 206 0.55 -20.76 -16.70
CA ILE A 206 0.01 -19.63 -15.92
C ILE A 206 -0.98 -18.81 -16.76
N ALA A 207 -0.60 -18.47 -17.99
CA ALA A 207 -1.46 -17.71 -18.89
C ALA A 207 -2.78 -18.42 -19.18
N THR A 208 -2.76 -19.75 -19.30
CA THR A 208 -3.95 -20.57 -19.48
C THR A 208 -4.82 -20.65 -18.23
N LEU A 209 -4.20 -20.87 -17.06
CA LEU A 209 -4.91 -20.91 -15.77
C LEU A 209 -5.60 -19.58 -15.45
N THR A 210 -4.96 -18.47 -15.76
CA THR A 210 -5.49 -17.13 -15.52
C THR A 210 -6.39 -16.63 -16.65
N THR A 211 -6.62 -17.44 -17.70
CA THR A 211 -7.36 -17.07 -18.92
C THR A 211 -6.81 -15.84 -19.65
N PHE A 212 -5.61 -15.40 -19.28
CA PHE A 212 -4.95 -14.21 -19.85
C PHE A 212 -4.39 -14.45 -21.26
N GLY A 213 -4.17 -15.71 -21.64
CA GLY A 213 -3.48 -16.09 -22.86
C GLY A 213 -4.35 -16.32 -24.11
N TRP A 214 -5.66 -16.34 -23.98
CA TRP A 214 -6.57 -16.72 -25.08
C TRP A 214 -6.48 -15.82 -26.33
N GLY A 215 -6.12 -14.56 -26.17
CA GLY A 215 -6.04 -13.60 -27.28
C GLY A 215 -4.75 -13.61 -28.09
N ARG A 216 -3.65 -14.20 -27.58
CA ARG A 216 -2.33 -14.17 -28.26
C ARG A 216 -1.90 -15.50 -28.87
N CYS A 217 -2.46 -16.61 -28.44
CA CYS A 217 -2.15 -17.92 -29.01
C CYS A 217 -2.98 -18.26 -30.25
N SER A 218 -4.11 -17.58 -30.51
CA SER A 218 -4.94 -17.82 -31.70
C SER A 218 -4.52 -17.00 -32.93
N ALA A 219 -3.57 -16.11 -32.83
CA ALA A 219 -3.15 -15.23 -33.93
C ALA A 219 -1.96 -15.78 -34.75
N ALA A 220 -1.67 -17.05 -34.66
CA ALA A 220 -0.60 -17.70 -35.43
C ALA A 220 -1.10 -19.04 -36.01
N SER A 221 -2.16 -18.97 -36.82
CA SER A 221 -2.46 -19.96 -37.84
C SER A 221 -2.33 -19.31 -39.21
#